data_a1f0cc645d54b513ab58eec1b0bf9ad2
#
_entry.id   a1f0cc645d54b513ab58eec1b0bf9ad2
#
_cell.length_a   1.000
_cell.length_b   1.000
_cell.length_c   1.000
_cell.angle_alpha   90.00
_cell.angle_beta   90.00
_cell.angle_gamma   90.00
#
_symmetry.space_group_name_H-M   'P 1'
#
loop_
_entity.id
_entity.type
_entity.pdbx_description
1 polymer ?
#
loop_
_entity_poly.entity_id
_entity_poly.type
_entity_poly.pdbx_seq_one_letter_code
_entity_poly.pdbx_strand_id
1 'polypeptide(L)'
;MKTRNIFIWIMLLIMGLTACSEEEVNTYSADEGIYFNQRIRVGNILTDSTNFTFVYIEESQNEATVSIPVQLVGRATDEPRPVNIKVVGGSAKEGDDFVLPVNPVLPAGASSFNYEITLKRSTALQEEAKTIELA
;
A
#
# COMPACT_ATOMS: atom_id res chain seq x y z
N MET A 1 -46.61 53.02 -10.49
CA MET A 1 -46.67 51.58 -10.75
C MET A 1 -45.35 50.94 -11.25
N LYS A 2 -44.43 51.65 -11.88
CA LYS A 2 -43.15 51.12 -12.41
C LYS A 2 -42.11 50.78 -11.31
N THR A 3 -42.02 51.59 -10.28
CA THR A 3 -41.05 51.42 -9.19
C THR A 3 -41.31 50.19 -8.30
N ARG A 4 -42.61 49.84 -8.08
CA ARG A 4 -43.00 48.66 -7.30
C ARG A 4 -42.59 47.37 -7.97
N ASN A 5 -42.63 47.30 -9.27
CA ASN A 5 -42.21 46.11 -10.01
C ASN A 5 -40.68 45.93 -10.02
N ILE A 6 -39.91 47.01 -10.02
CA ILE A 6 -38.46 46.98 -9.95
C ILE A 6 -37.99 46.39 -8.60
N PHE A 7 -38.63 46.79 -7.49
CA PHE A 7 -38.32 46.22 -6.18
C PHE A 7 -38.58 44.72 -6.07
N ILE A 8 -39.66 44.21 -6.69
CA ILE A 8 -39.98 42.80 -6.72
C ILE A 8 -38.96 42.03 -7.53
N TRP A 9 -38.46 42.56 -8.66
CA TRP A 9 -37.42 41.94 -9.48
C TRP A 9 -36.07 41.90 -8.78
N ILE A 10 -35.70 42.96 -8.03
CA ILE A 10 -34.46 43.00 -7.24
C ILE A 10 -34.53 42.00 -6.08
N MET A 11 -35.66 41.88 -5.42
CA MET A 11 -35.85 40.94 -4.32
C MET A 11 -35.80 39.46 -4.78
N LEU A 12 -36.33 39.16 -5.97
CA LEU A 12 -36.21 37.85 -6.61
C LEU A 12 -34.79 37.50 -7.01
N LEU A 13 -33.99 38.50 -7.45
CA LEU A 13 -32.60 38.30 -7.84
C LEU A 13 -31.71 38.00 -6.63
N ILE A 14 -31.99 38.55 -5.45
CA ILE A 14 -31.24 38.34 -4.22
C ILE A 14 -31.51 36.96 -3.61
N MET A 15 -32.71 36.40 -3.78
CA MET A 15 -33.05 35.05 -3.31
C MET A 15 -32.37 33.91 -4.08
N GLY A 16 -31.85 34.20 -5.29
CA GLY A 16 -31.15 33.18 -6.10
C GLY A 16 -29.69 32.93 -5.74
N LEU A 17 -29.08 33.71 -4.83
CA LEU A 17 -27.65 33.65 -4.52
C LEU A 17 -27.28 32.81 -3.28
N THR A 18 -28.27 32.25 -2.59
CA THR A 18 -28.01 31.45 -1.35
C THR A 18 -28.04 29.94 -1.54
N ALA A 19 -27.96 29.44 -2.77
CA ALA A 19 -28.07 28.03 -3.07
C ALA A 19 -26.70 27.37 -3.42
N CYS A 20 -25.66 27.72 -2.69
CA CYS A 20 -24.44 26.92 -2.65
C CYS A 20 -24.01 26.76 -1.18
N SER A 21 -24.65 25.87 -0.47
CA SER A 21 -23.97 25.21 0.66
C SER A 21 -23.04 24.20 0.04
N GLU A 22 -21.73 24.43 0.08
CA GLU A 22 -20.77 23.36 -0.07
C GLU A 22 -21.05 22.35 1.05
N GLU A 23 -21.73 21.26 0.71
CA GLU A 23 -21.66 20.07 1.55
C GLU A 23 -20.18 19.72 1.64
N GLU A 24 -19.61 19.83 2.84
CA GLU A 24 -18.31 19.29 3.10
C GLU A 24 -18.34 17.82 2.68
N VAL A 25 -17.69 17.52 1.56
CA VAL A 25 -17.46 16.14 1.16
C VAL A 25 -16.72 15.53 2.32
N ASN A 26 -17.38 14.61 3.05
CA ASN A 26 -16.76 13.83 4.10
C ASN A 26 -15.49 13.21 3.52
N THR A 27 -14.38 13.86 3.75
CA THR A 27 -13.09 13.35 3.34
C THR A 27 -12.88 12.07 4.15
N TYR A 28 -12.74 10.95 3.46
CA TYR A 28 -12.46 9.66 4.07
C TYR A 28 -11.23 9.80 4.98
N SER A 29 -11.47 9.84 6.29
CA SER A 29 -10.44 9.83 7.32
C SER A 29 -10.21 8.40 7.76
N ALA A 30 -9.63 7.58 6.86
CA ALA A 30 -9.06 6.32 7.30
C ALA A 30 -7.77 6.60 8.07
N ASP A 31 -7.52 5.79 9.08
CA ASP A 31 -6.21 5.77 9.71
C ASP A 31 -5.15 5.54 8.65
N GLU A 32 -4.13 6.41 8.63
CA GLU A 32 -3.03 6.29 7.69
C GLU A 32 -2.26 5.01 7.97
N GLY A 33 -1.98 4.26 6.93
CA GLY A 33 -1.30 2.98 7.05
C GLY A 33 -0.70 2.52 5.74
N ILE A 34 -0.16 1.33 5.76
CA ILE A 34 0.34 0.64 4.57
C ILE A 34 -0.32 -0.74 4.48
N TYR A 35 -0.40 -1.27 3.28
CA TYR A 35 -0.83 -2.64 3.06
C TYR A 35 0.00 -3.30 1.95
N PHE A 36 0.11 -4.61 2.00
CA PHE A 36 0.73 -5.40 0.94
C PHE A 36 -0.22 -5.49 -0.26
N ASN A 37 0.19 -4.92 -1.38
CA ASN A 37 -0.61 -4.96 -2.61
C ASN A 37 -0.27 -6.18 -3.48
N GLN A 38 -0.18 -7.35 -2.84
CA GLN A 38 0.16 -8.62 -3.48
C GLN A 38 -1.11 -9.48 -3.61
N ARG A 39 -2.04 -9.06 -4.44
CA ARG A 39 -3.24 -9.87 -4.73
C ARG A 39 -3.04 -10.62 -6.04
N ILE A 40 -2.70 -11.90 -5.94
CA ILE A 40 -2.59 -12.80 -7.08
C ILE A 40 -3.89 -13.61 -7.17
N ARG A 41 -4.48 -13.63 -8.35
CA ARG A 41 -5.64 -14.48 -8.62
C ARG A 41 -5.16 -15.82 -9.14
N VAL A 42 -5.41 -16.89 -8.38
CA VAL A 42 -5.21 -18.27 -8.80
C VAL A 42 -6.58 -18.91 -9.02
N GLY A 43 -7.02 -18.99 -10.26
CA GLY A 43 -8.39 -19.39 -10.60
C GLY A 43 -9.43 -18.38 -10.09
N ASN A 44 -10.32 -18.80 -9.19
CA ASN A 44 -11.33 -17.96 -8.55
C ASN A 44 -10.95 -17.50 -7.14
N ILE A 45 -9.74 -17.83 -6.68
CA ILE A 45 -9.27 -17.49 -5.34
C ILE A 45 -8.30 -16.32 -5.44
N LEU A 46 -8.51 -15.30 -4.61
CA LEU A 46 -7.56 -14.23 -4.37
C LEU A 46 -6.62 -14.70 -3.26
N THR A 47 -5.31 -14.72 -3.53
CA THR A 47 -4.28 -15.00 -2.55
C THR A 47 -3.47 -13.74 -2.27
N ASP A 48 -3.05 -13.57 -1.05
CA ASP A 48 -2.14 -12.53 -0.56
C ASP A 48 -0.71 -13.06 -0.37
N SER A 49 -0.40 -14.20 -0.98
CA SER A 49 0.87 -14.88 -0.90
C SER A 49 1.59 -14.88 -2.25
N THR A 50 2.91 -14.91 -2.21
CA THR A 50 3.77 -15.11 -3.36
C THR A 50 4.68 -16.32 -3.14
N ASN A 51 5.01 -17.02 -4.22
CA ASN A 51 5.92 -18.15 -4.18
C ASN A 51 7.21 -17.80 -4.93
N PHE A 52 8.32 -18.21 -4.39
CA PHE A 52 9.63 -18.10 -5.00
C PHE A 52 10.34 -19.44 -5.00
N THR A 53 11.12 -19.73 -6.02
CA THR A 53 11.91 -20.96 -6.10
C THR A 53 13.32 -20.70 -6.66
N PHE A 54 14.29 -21.35 -6.05
CA PHE A 54 15.67 -21.35 -6.52
C PHE A 54 15.97 -22.34 -7.66
N VAL A 55 14.99 -23.14 -8.08
CA VAL A 55 15.18 -24.20 -9.12
C VAL A 55 15.68 -23.63 -10.44
N TYR A 56 15.28 -22.41 -10.80
CA TYR A 56 15.65 -21.75 -12.06
C TYR A 56 16.84 -20.78 -11.92
N ILE A 57 17.46 -20.74 -10.74
CA ILE A 57 18.60 -19.87 -10.45
C ILE A 57 19.87 -20.72 -10.43
N GLU A 58 20.95 -20.18 -11.00
CA GLU A 58 22.25 -20.86 -11.05
C GLU A 58 22.69 -21.32 -9.66
N GLU A 59 23.33 -22.51 -9.56
CA GLU A 59 23.76 -23.09 -8.30
C GLU A 59 24.77 -22.24 -7.53
N SER A 60 25.57 -21.46 -8.26
CA SER A 60 26.53 -20.52 -7.69
C SER A 60 25.89 -19.34 -6.97
N GLN A 61 24.62 -19.05 -7.26
CA GLN A 61 23.88 -17.93 -6.70
C GLN A 61 23.08 -18.39 -5.47
N ASN A 62 23.56 -18.03 -4.31
CA ASN A 62 23.00 -18.45 -3.02
C ASN A 62 21.95 -17.48 -2.46
N GLU A 63 21.77 -16.33 -3.09
CA GLU A 63 20.82 -15.31 -2.64
C GLU A 63 19.98 -14.83 -3.83
N ALA A 64 18.74 -14.45 -3.54
CA ALA A 64 17.84 -13.86 -4.50
C ALA A 64 16.95 -12.81 -3.81
N THR A 65 16.67 -11.70 -4.50
CA THR A 65 15.80 -10.65 -3.99
C THR A 65 14.38 -10.84 -4.50
N VAL A 66 13.43 -10.83 -3.59
CA VAL A 66 12.00 -10.83 -3.87
C VAL A 66 11.43 -9.46 -3.50
N SER A 67 10.74 -8.85 -4.45
CA SER A 67 10.13 -7.54 -4.31
C SER A 67 8.65 -7.69 -4.02
N ILE A 68 8.18 -7.15 -2.89
CA ILE A 68 6.79 -7.16 -2.48
C ILE A 68 6.24 -5.72 -2.58
N PRO A 69 5.23 -5.46 -3.43
CA PRO A 69 4.66 -4.14 -3.55
C PRO A 69 3.85 -3.78 -2.30
N VAL A 70 4.20 -2.66 -1.69
CA VAL A 70 3.51 -2.07 -0.54
C VAL A 70 2.86 -0.77 -0.98
N GLN A 71 1.63 -0.56 -0.57
CA GLN A 71 0.85 0.63 -0.92
C GLN A 71 0.37 1.36 0.33
N LEU A 72 0.36 2.69 0.22
CA LEU A 72 -0.13 3.59 1.25
C LEU A 72 -1.66 3.63 1.27
N VAL A 73 -2.23 3.63 2.48
CA VAL A 73 -3.60 4.05 2.75
C VAL A 73 -3.53 5.46 3.35
N GLY A 74 -4.15 6.42 2.68
CA GLY A 74 -4.12 7.82 3.10
C GLY A 74 -3.41 8.72 2.10
N ARG A 75 -2.92 9.86 2.58
CA ARG A 75 -2.27 10.87 1.74
C ARG A 75 -0.76 10.70 1.72
N ALA A 76 -0.16 10.86 0.55
CA ALA A 76 1.28 11.01 0.44
C ALA A 76 1.73 12.31 1.14
N THR A 77 2.87 12.24 1.83
CA THR A 77 3.47 13.39 2.52
C THR A 77 4.72 13.87 1.79
N ASP A 78 5.09 15.12 1.99
CA ASP A 78 6.29 15.71 1.39
C ASP A 78 7.58 15.23 2.09
N GLU A 79 7.44 14.44 3.16
CA GLU A 79 8.55 13.85 3.90
C GLU A 79 8.54 12.32 3.78
N PRO A 80 9.73 11.68 3.75
CA PRO A 80 9.82 10.23 3.78
C PRO A 80 9.34 9.68 5.11
N ARG A 81 8.62 8.54 5.08
CA ARG A 81 8.07 7.90 6.28
C ARG A 81 8.72 6.54 6.53
N PRO A 82 9.19 6.27 7.76
CA PRO A 82 9.68 4.94 8.12
C PRO A 82 8.55 3.91 8.04
N VAL A 83 8.86 2.74 7.51
CA VAL A 83 7.93 1.61 7.39
C VAL A 83 8.34 0.55 8.38
N ASN A 84 7.39 0.03 9.14
CA ASN A 84 7.65 -0.98 10.15
C ASN A 84 6.91 -2.27 9.78
N ILE A 85 7.58 -3.11 9.01
CA ILE A 85 7.11 -4.45 8.65
C ILE A 85 7.84 -5.47 9.51
N LYS A 86 7.10 -6.42 10.08
CA LYS A 86 7.62 -7.43 11.00
C LYS A 86 7.28 -8.84 10.53
N VAL A 87 8.13 -9.77 10.88
CA VAL A 87 7.81 -11.20 10.78
C VAL A 87 6.87 -11.57 11.92
N VAL A 88 5.70 -12.09 11.58
CA VAL A 88 4.68 -12.50 12.54
C VAL A 88 4.51 -14.01 12.61
N GLY A 89 5.07 -14.75 11.64
CA GLY A 89 5.00 -16.21 11.59
C GLY A 89 5.79 -16.80 10.43
N GLY A 90 5.62 -18.10 10.25
CA GLY A 90 6.28 -18.87 9.20
C GLY A 90 7.31 -19.85 9.73
N SER A 91 7.86 -20.67 8.84
CA SER A 91 8.87 -21.69 9.17
C SER A 91 10.31 -21.24 8.87
N ALA A 92 10.48 -20.15 8.09
CA ALA A 92 11.78 -19.60 7.74
C ALA A 92 12.37 -18.80 8.92
N LYS A 93 13.71 -18.79 9.03
CA LYS A 93 14.44 -18.06 10.07
C LYS A 93 15.18 -16.87 9.49
N GLU A 94 14.98 -15.70 10.10
CA GLU A 94 15.72 -14.51 9.75
C GLU A 94 17.21 -14.67 10.03
N GLY A 95 18.04 -14.22 9.10
CA GLY A 95 19.49 -14.40 9.13
C GLY A 95 19.96 -15.67 8.43
N ASP A 96 19.26 -16.79 8.61
CA ASP A 96 19.61 -18.08 8.00
C ASP A 96 18.96 -18.25 6.61
N ASP A 97 17.64 -18.05 6.51
CA ASP A 97 16.86 -18.31 5.31
C ASP A 97 16.50 -17.03 4.54
N PHE A 98 16.45 -15.90 5.23
CA PHE A 98 16.16 -14.58 4.62
C PHE A 98 16.74 -13.43 5.43
N VAL A 99 16.78 -12.25 4.81
CA VAL A 99 17.14 -10.98 5.45
C VAL A 99 16.13 -9.91 5.04
N LEU A 100 15.61 -9.18 6.03
CA LEU A 100 14.75 -8.03 5.80
C LEU A 100 15.58 -6.77 5.53
N PRO A 101 15.02 -5.78 4.78
CA PRO A 101 15.69 -4.51 4.56
C PRO A 101 15.85 -3.73 5.87
N VAL A 102 16.99 -3.10 6.05
CA VAL A 102 17.26 -2.26 7.21
C VAL A 102 16.63 -0.89 7.01
N ASN A 103 15.77 -0.46 7.95
CA ASN A 103 15.11 0.85 7.94
C ASN A 103 14.37 1.16 6.62
N PRO A 104 13.43 0.34 6.19
CA PRO A 104 12.67 0.61 4.98
C PRO A 104 11.88 1.91 5.12
N VAL A 105 11.82 2.69 4.04
CA VAL A 105 11.22 4.02 4.01
C VAL A 105 10.31 4.14 2.80
N LEU A 106 9.08 4.62 3.03
CA LEU A 106 8.23 5.12 1.96
C LEU A 106 8.74 6.50 1.52
N PRO A 107 9.16 6.68 0.27
CA PRO A 107 9.71 7.96 -0.19
C PRO A 107 8.70 9.11 -0.11
N ALA A 108 9.20 10.34 0.02
CA ALA A 108 8.38 11.54 -0.03
C ALA A 108 7.56 11.60 -1.34
N GLY A 109 6.28 11.95 -1.24
CA GLY A 109 5.35 12.02 -2.38
C GLY A 109 4.92 10.67 -2.95
N ALA A 110 5.48 9.56 -2.49
CA ALA A 110 5.13 8.23 -2.99
C ALA A 110 3.86 7.69 -2.32
N SER A 111 3.03 7.02 -3.12
CA SER A 111 1.87 6.25 -2.66
C SER A 111 2.15 4.74 -2.59
N SER A 112 3.31 4.30 -3.06
CA SER A 112 3.74 2.90 -3.04
C SER A 112 5.26 2.80 -3.10
N PHE A 113 5.80 1.67 -2.65
CA PHE A 113 7.21 1.30 -2.83
C PHE A 113 7.33 -0.22 -2.85
N ASN A 114 8.49 -0.71 -3.25
CA ASN A 114 8.81 -2.12 -3.23
C ASN A 114 9.59 -2.46 -1.95
N TYR A 115 9.03 -3.38 -1.16
CA TYR A 115 9.71 -3.96 -0.01
C TYR A 115 10.53 -5.16 -0.47
N GLU A 116 11.84 -5.05 -0.43
CA GLU A 116 12.76 -6.05 -0.98
C GLU A 116 13.27 -6.96 0.13
N ILE A 117 13.01 -8.26 -0.01
CA ILE A 117 13.48 -9.29 0.91
C ILE A 117 14.57 -10.10 0.19
N THR A 118 15.71 -10.27 0.83
CA THR A 118 16.75 -11.15 0.34
C THR A 118 16.52 -12.56 0.88
N LEU A 119 16.23 -13.50 -0.01
CA LEU A 119 16.11 -14.92 0.30
C LEU A 119 17.45 -15.60 0.16
N LYS A 120 17.75 -16.53 1.06
CA LYS A 120 18.97 -17.34 1.05
C LYS A 120 18.67 -18.78 0.69
N ARG A 121 19.49 -19.35 -0.19
CA ARG A 121 19.40 -20.76 -0.55
C ARG A 121 19.94 -21.60 0.59
N SER A 122 19.14 -22.55 1.07
CA SER A 122 19.56 -23.55 2.07
C SER A 122 19.28 -24.95 1.56
N THR A 123 20.02 -25.94 2.09
CA THR A 123 19.81 -27.35 1.74
C THR A 123 18.42 -27.86 2.18
N ALA A 124 17.86 -27.27 3.23
CA ALA A 124 16.52 -27.62 3.73
C ALA A 124 15.42 -27.33 2.69
N LEU A 125 15.62 -26.39 1.77
CA LEU A 125 14.68 -26.08 0.67
C LEU A 125 14.57 -27.21 -0.37
N GLN A 126 15.47 -28.19 -0.34
CA GLN A 126 15.38 -29.38 -1.19
C GLN A 126 14.35 -30.39 -0.66
N GLU A 127 14.05 -30.35 0.63
CA GLU A 127 13.16 -31.27 1.31
C GLU A 127 11.78 -30.65 1.55
N GLU A 128 11.72 -29.37 1.92
CA GLU A 128 10.48 -28.69 2.27
C GLU A 128 10.47 -27.21 1.85
N ALA A 129 9.28 -26.71 1.54
CA ALA A 129 9.07 -25.28 1.33
C ALA A 129 9.04 -24.55 2.68
N LYS A 130 9.72 -23.39 2.78
CA LYS A 130 9.69 -22.53 3.94
C LYS A 130 8.78 -21.32 3.70
N THR A 131 8.14 -20.84 4.76
CA THR A 131 7.19 -19.73 4.72
C THR A 131 7.66 -18.57 5.58
N ILE A 132 7.35 -17.35 5.16
CA ILE A 132 7.54 -16.10 5.91
C ILE A 132 6.18 -15.42 5.96
N GLU A 133 5.72 -15.06 7.14
CA GLU A 133 4.49 -14.27 7.32
C GLU A 133 4.87 -12.89 7.83
N LEU A 134 4.40 -11.86 7.13
CA LEU A 134 4.70 -10.46 7.38
C LEU A 134 3.44 -9.68 7.75
N ALA A 135 3.57 -8.71 8.66
CA ALA A 135 2.53 -7.76 9.02
C ALA A 135 3.11 -6.35 9.26
#